data_0cb41ba6253d49f8a5cff57ea8e48134
#
_entry.id   0cb41ba6253d49f8a5cff57ea8e48134
#
_cell.length_a   1.000
_cell.length_b   1.000
_cell.length_c   1.000
_cell.angle_alpha   90.00
_cell.angle_beta   90.00
_cell.angle_gamma   90.00
#
_symmetry.space_group_name_H-M   'P 1'
#
loop_
_entity.id
_entity.type
_entity.pdbx_description
1 polymer ?
#
loop_
_entity_poly.entity_id
_entity_poly.type
_entity_poly.pdbx_seq_one_letter_code
_entity_poly.pdbx_strand_id
1 'polypeptide(L)'
;MAAREPQTYRARRRRRSLSCAVLLLTLPSLARAEDSIGPLPIEIHAFVSQGFIKTTSNNYLAEDSTHGSFEFSEVGINFSKQLTDRMRVGMQLFTHDLGPLGNYRTRFDWFYLDYRFWDWFGLRAGRTKLPFGLYNESSDIDAARVPVLLPQSLYPVSFRDFLLAQTGGEAYGIVPLGSAGSLEYRLYGGTVFYDTADASSTLSNVRVPYILGARLMWQAPLEGLQLGASAQQLRIDAEASIPEAQVAQLQMAGQLPNDYSNPVKLKLPALLAVASIEYSAHDLLLASEYSRWRVALESPVALYSVPETASERFYLMAAYHVTSWFTPGVYYSVLFADVDDRKGQYPGPVAGTPPAGRAAYQHDLALTTRYDLNSYWLLKLEGHYMHGTAGLSSALNDNRPLSTLTEDWGVFLVKTTAYF
;
A
#
# COMPACT_ATOMS: atom_id res chain seq x y z
N MET A 1 41.73 -60.34 -8.58
CA MET A 1 41.61 -58.87 -8.51
C MET A 1 40.15 -58.53 -8.71
N ALA A 2 39.42 -58.37 -7.62
CA ALA A 2 37.97 -58.20 -7.63
C ALA A 2 37.64 -56.68 -7.47
N ALA A 3 36.88 -56.15 -8.43
CA ALA A 3 36.38 -54.81 -8.40
C ALA A 3 35.13 -54.75 -7.48
N ARG A 4 35.11 -53.83 -6.53
CA ARG A 4 33.97 -53.57 -5.65
C ARG A 4 33.05 -52.56 -6.34
N GLU A 5 31.77 -52.89 -6.46
CA GLU A 5 30.66 -52.00 -6.81
C GLU A 5 30.31 -51.08 -5.63
N PRO A 6 29.84 -49.85 -5.86
CA PRO A 6 29.33 -48.99 -4.82
C PRO A 6 27.82 -49.23 -4.59
N GLN A 7 27.45 -49.39 -3.33
CA GLN A 7 26.08 -49.54 -2.85
C GLN A 7 25.32 -48.22 -2.96
N THR A 8 24.21 -48.27 -3.69
CA THR A 8 23.24 -47.17 -3.76
C THR A 8 22.33 -47.18 -2.52
N TYR A 9 22.36 -46.13 -1.74
CA TYR A 9 21.48 -45.88 -0.59
C TYR A 9 20.11 -45.42 -1.09
N ARG A 10 19.09 -46.29 -1.05
CA ARG A 10 17.67 -45.93 -1.28
C ARG A 10 17.06 -45.34 -0.01
N ALA A 11 16.87 -44.02 0.04
CA ALA A 11 16.08 -43.36 1.06
C ALA A 11 14.57 -43.66 0.88
N ARG A 12 13.99 -44.40 1.81
CA ARG A 12 12.53 -44.61 1.91
C ARG A 12 11.85 -43.32 2.38
N ARG A 13 11.18 -42.61 1.49
CA ARG A 13 10.21 -41.57 1.82
C ARG A 13 8.99 -42.19 2.51
N ARG A 14 8.84 -42.00 3.81
CA ARG A 14 7.59 -42.24 4.53
C ARG A 14 6.61 -41.10 4.20
N ARG A 15 5.58 -41.42 3.45
CA ARG A 15 4.39 -40.55 3.31
C ARG A 15 3.66 -40.57 4.64
N ARG A 16 3.65 -39.44 5.35
CA ARG A 16 2.70 -39.19 6.44
C ARG A 16 1.41 -38.64 5.82
N SER A 17 0.37 -39.43 5.80
CA SER A 17 -1.00 -39.00 5.53
C SER A 17 -1.47 -38.19 6.75
N LEU A 18 -1.61 -36.87 6.58
CA LEU A 18 -2.36 -36.04 7.53
C LEU A 18 -3.85 -36.25 7.23
N SER A 19 -4.53 -37.00 8.10
CA SER A 19 -5.99 -37.02 8.16
C SER A 19 -6.44 -35.73 8.81
N CYS A 20 -7.01 -34.80 8.03
CA CYS A 20 -7.77 -33.66 8.55
C CYS A 20 -9.06 -34.19 9.16
N ALA A 21 -9.12 -34.31 10.49
CA ALA A 21 -10.37 -34.52 11.22
C ALA A 21 -11.13 -33.18 11.23
N VAL A 22 -12.21 -33.11 10.45
CA VAL A 22 -13.18 -32.01 10.52
C VAL A 22 -13.98 -32.19 11.82
N LEU A 23 -13.67 -31.37 12.80
CA LEU A 23 -14.43 -31.30 14.05
C LEU A 23 -15.71 -30.48 13.79
N LEU A 24 -16.81 -31.17 13.51
CA LEU A 24 -18.16 -30.59 13.47
C LEU A 24 -18.57 -30.23 14.91
N LEU A 25 -18.40 -28.98 15.28
CA LEU A 25 -19.02 -28.41 16.49
C LEU A 25 -20.51 -28.20 16.19
N THR A 26 -21.35 -29.09 16.71
CA THR A 26 -22.80 -28.91 16.78
C THR A 26 -23.11 -27.85 17.83
N LEU A 27 -23.34 -26.61 17.40
CA LEU A 27 -23.93 -25.57 18.24
C LEU A 27 -25.45 -25.84 18.38
N PRO A 28 -26.01 -25.69 19.58
CA PRO A 28 -27.44 -25.88 19.78
C PRO A 28 -28.20 -24.74 19.06
N SER A 29 -29.27 -25.14 18.42
CA SER A 29 -30.22 -24.24 17.72
C SER A 29 -30.84 -23.25 18.71
N LEU A 30 -30.40 -22.00 18.65
CA LEU A 30 -31.08 -20.87 19.29
C LEU A 30 -31.96 -20.15 18.27
N ALA A 31 -33.26 -20.24 18.59
CA ALA A 31 -34.35 -19.36 18.18
C ALA A 31 -34.53 -19.04 16.69
N ARG A 32 -35.53 -19.68 16.13
CA ARG A 32 -36.29 -19.25 14.95
C ARG A 32 -36.84 -17.83 15.16
N ALA A 33 -36.29 -16.87 14.43
CA ALA A 33 -37.06 -15.73 13.95
C ALA A 33 -37.41 -16.09 12.48
N GLU A 34 -38.62 -16.49 12.24
CA GLU A 34 -39.22 -16.59 10.92
C GLU A 34 -39.46 -15.17 10.42
N ASP A 35 -38.50 -14.56 9.74
CA ASP A 35 -38.78 -13.50 8.81
C ASP A 35 -38.55 -14.03 7.40
N SER A 36 -39.64 -14.07 6.64
CA SER A 36 -39.75 -14.55 5.26
C SER A 36 -39.12 -13.57 4.26
N ILE A 37 -37.81 -13.36 4.40
CA ILE A 37 -36.98 -12.76 3.35
C ILE A 37 -36.21 -13.93 2.74
N GLY A 38 -36.45 -14.22 1.46
CA GLY A 38 -35.67 -15.22 0.73
C GLY A 38 -34.17 -14.90 0.86
N PRO A 39 -33.27 -15.88 0.64
CA PRO A 39 -31.85 -15.67 0.84
C PRO A 39 -31.39 -14.50 -0.02
N LEU A 40 -30.97 -13.39 0.63
CA LEU A 40 -30.42 -12.25 -0.05
C LEU A 40 -29.25 -12.73 -0.93
N PRO A 41 -29.16 -12.28 -2.20
CA PRO A 41 -28.15 -12.75 -3.13
C PRO A 41 -26.75 -12.42 -2.60
N ILE A 42 -25.76 -13.26 -2.94
CA ILE A 42 -24.35 -12.92 -2.79
C ILE A 42 -24.01 -11.98 -3.94
N GLU A 43 -23.51 -10.79 -3.61
CA GLU A 43 -22.97 -9.85 -4.58
C GLU A 43 -21.54 -10.28 -4.93
N ILE A 44 -21.25 -10.42 -6.22
CA ILE A 44 -19.94 -10.81 -6.73
C ILE A 44 -19.51 -9.75 -7.72
N HIS A 45 -18.33 -9.17 -7.50
CA HIS A 45 -17.70 -8.25 -8.43
C HIS A 45 -16.28 -8.73 -8.70
N ALA A 46 -15.83 -8.58 -9.93
CA ALA A 46 -14.47 -8.92 -10.30
C ALA A 46 -13.90 -7.92 -11.30
N PHE A 47 -12.57 -7.87 -11.35
CA PHE A 47 -11.85 -7.12 -12.37
C PHE A 47 -10.57 -7.85 -12.78
N VAL A 48 -10.18 -7.61 -14.01
CA VAL A 48 -8.92 -8.06 -14.60
C VAL A 48 -8.30 -6.88 -15.32
N SER A 49 -7.07 -6.55 -14.97
CA SER A 49 -6.32 -5.46 -15.59
C SER A 49 -5.01 -5.97 -16.17
N GLN A 50 -4.65 -5.47 -17.34
CA GLN A 50 -3.33 -5.62 -17.94
C GLN A 50 -2.78 -4.26 -18.31
N GLY A 51 -1.59 -3.96 -17.84
CA GLY A 51 -0.85 -2.75 -18.16
C GLY A 51 0.42 -3.02 -18.96
N PHE A 52 1.00 -1.95 -19.43
CA PHE A 52 2.34 -1.84 -19.99
C PHE A 52 2.99 -0.59 -19.42
N ILE A 53 4.25 -0.67 -19.03
CA ILE A 53 5.05 0.45 -18.53
C ILE A 53 6.34 0.57 -19.35
N LYS A 54 6.71 1.81 -19.69
CA LYS A 54 8.00 2.15 -20.30
C LYS A 54 8.55 3.42 -19.68
N THR A 55 9.84 3.41 -19.35
CA THR A 55 10.56 4.58 -18.85
C THR A 55 11.68 4.99 -19.78
N THR A 56 12.17 6.22 -19.65
CA THR A 56 13.24 6.73 -20.54
C THR A 56 14.64 6.44 -20.03
N SER A 57 14.85 6.33 -18.71
CA SER A 57 16.21 6.30 -18.15
C SER A 57 16.38 5.45 -16.90
N ASN A 58 15.44 5.49 -15.93
CA ASN A 58 15.52 4.76 -14.68
C ASN A 58 14.46 3.67 -14.67
N ASN A 59 14.77 2.50 -14.10
CA ASN A 59 13.75 1.49 -13.87
C ASN A 59 12.78 1.93 -12.76
N TYR A 60 11.49 1.81 -13.02
CA TYR A 60 10.41 2.23 -12.14
C TYR A 60 9.29 1.22 -12.12
N LEU A 61 8.89 0.76 -10.96
CA LEU A 61 7.86 -0.27 -10.69
C LEU A 61 8.16 -1.66 -11.27
N ALA A 62 8.86 -1.78 -12.39
CA ALA A 62 9.27 -3.04 -13.00
C ALA A 62 10.78 -3.03 -13.30
N GLU A 63 11.45 -4.21 -13.20
CA GLU A 63 12.90 -4.34 -13.32
C GLU A 63 13.45 -3.91 -14.68
N ASP A 64 12.67 -4.07 -15.74
CA ASP A 64 13.11 -3.78 -17.11
C ASP A 64 12.25 -2.72 -17.79
N SER A 65 11.71 -1.79 -17.01
CA SER A 65 10.81 -0.75 -17.51
C SER A 65 11.48 0.19 -18.52
N THR A 66 12.80 0.34 -18.52
CA THR A 66 13.55 1.11 -19.52
C THR A 66 13.46 0.50 -20.94
N HIS A 67 13.27 -0.81 -21.05
CA HIS A 67 13.01 -1.49 -22.34
C HIS A 67 11.50 -1.64 -22.61
N GLY A 68 10.70 -1.53 -21.55
CA GLY A 68 9.24 -1.72 -21.54
C GLY A 68 8.87 -3.07 -20.98
N SER A 69 7.92 -3.08 -20.04
CA SER A 69 7.49 -4.28 -19.32
C SER A 69 5.98 -4.43 -19.35
N PHE A 70 5.51 -5.68 -19.46
CA PHE A 70 4.14 -6.11 -19.25
C PHE A 70 3.90 -6.69 -17.85
N GLU A 71 4.89 -6.70 -16.97
CA GLU A 71 4.75 -7.01 -15.55
C GLU A 71 3.94 -5.91 -14.86
N PHE A 72 2.67 -5.81 -15.21
CA PHE A 72 1.71 -4.87 -14.70
C PHE A 72 0.30 -5.45 -14.86
N SER A 73 -0.01 -6.44 -14.03
CA SER A 73 -1.29 -7.14 -14.06
C SER A 73 -1.96 -7.13 -12.70
N GLU A 74 -3.28 -7.01 -12.67
CA GLU A 74 -4.08 -7.09 -11.46
C GLU A 74 -5.36 -7.88 -11.71
N VAL A 75 -5.70 -8.78 -10.78
CA VAL A 75 -6.96 -9.52 -10.79
C VAL A 75 -7.54 -9.49 -9.38
N GLY A 76 -8.79 -9.08 -9.28
CA GLY A 76 -9.52 -9.07 -8.02
C GLY A 76 -10.91 -9.68 -8.17
N ILE A 77 -11.33 -10.43 -7.17
CA ILE A 77 -12.70 -10.90 -7.02
C ILE A 77 -13.15 -10.66 -5.59
N ASN A 78 -14.28 -9.99 -5.45
CA ASN A 78 -14.87 -9.74 -4.14
C ASN A 78 -16.27 -10.31 -4.03
N PHE A 79 -16.58 -10.72 -2.83
CA PHE A 79 -17.86 -11.27 -2.43
C PHE A 79 -18.41 -10.46 -1.28
N SER A 80 -19.66 -10.08 -1.34
CA SER A 80 -20.33 -9.51 -0.20
C SER A 80 -21.73 -10.07 -0.03
N LYS A 81 -22.18 -10.13 1.21
CA LYS A 81 -23.53 -10.58 1.55
C LYS A 81 -24.07 -9.81 2.74
N GLN A 82 -25.25 -9.24 2.56
CA GLN A 82 -26.07 -8.77 3.67
C GLN A 82 -26.69 -10.00 4.35
N LEU A 83 -26.34 -10.22 5.63
CA LEU A 83 -26.88 -11.36 6.42
C LEU A 83 -28.18 -10.99 7.12
N THR A 84 -28.28 -9.75 7.60
CA THR A 84 -29.46 -9.14 8.18
C THR A 84 -29.48 -7.66 7.80
N ASP A 85 -30.53 -6.90 8.12
CA ASP A 85 -30.59 -5.44 7.86
C ASP A 85 -29.41 -4.66 8.46
N ARG A 86 -28.72 -5.23 9.44
CA ARG A 86 -27.62 -4.58 10.18
C ARG A 86 -26.28 -5.28 10.07
N MET A 87 -26.24 -6.50 9.54
CA MET A 87 -25.04 -7.32 9.50
C MET A 87 -24.63 -7.65 8.07
N ARG A 88 -23.40 -7.33 7.70
CA ARG A 88 -22.81 -7.62 6.40
C ARG A 88 -21.47 -8.34 6.56
N VAL A 89 -21.17 -9.25 5.66
CA VAL A 89 -19.86 -9.86 5.49
C VAL A 89 -19.34 -9.54 4.11
N GLY A 90 -18.03 -9.40 4.00
CA GLY A 90 -17.38 -9.19 2.71
C GLY A 90 -15.94 -9.68 2.72
N MET A 91 -15.43 -10.03 1.54
CA MET A 91 -14.03 -10.40 1.32
C MET A 91 -13.61 -10.13 -0.11
N GLN A 92 -12.31 -9.92 -0.31
CA GLN A 92 -11.69 -9.84 -1.63
C GLN A 92 -10.46 -10.74 -1.69
N LEU A 93 -10.40 -11.54 -2.74
CA LEU A 93 -9.18 -12.19 -3.19
C LEU A 93 -8.54 -11.30 -4.25
N PHE A 94 -7.25 -11.06 -4.11
CA PHE A 94 -6.51 -10.21 -5.00
C PHE A 94 -5.17 -10.84 -5.37
N THR A 95 -4.79 -10.71 -6.62
CA THR A 95 -3.47 -11.08 -7.14
C THR A 95 -2.98 -9.98 -8.05
N HIS A 96 -1.70 -9.71 -8.01
CA HIS A 96 -1.06 -8.74 -8.90
C HIS A 96 0.36 -9.19 -9.25
N ASP A 97 0.84 -8.63 -10.32
CA ASP A 97 2.21 -8.74 -10.77
C ASP A 97 2.65 -7.35 -11.21
N LEU A 98 3.59 -6.76 -10.47
CA LEU A 98 4.13 -5.43 -10.75
C LEU A 98 5.62 -5.45 -10.46
N GLY A 99 6.39 -5.90 -11.45
CA GLY A 99 7.82 -6.15 -11.29
C GLY A 99 8.11 -7.12 -10.15
N PRO A 100 8.92 -6.75 -9.15
CA PRO A 100 9.23 -7.63 -8.03
C PRO A 100 8.08 -7.82 -7.04
N LEU A 101 6.97 -7.06 -7.19
CA LEU A 101 5.85 -7.07 -6.26
C LEU A 101 4.76 -8.05 -6.71
N GLY A 102 4.30 -8.89 -5.78
CA GLY A 102 3.14 -9.74 -5.93
C GLY A 102 3.38 -11.06 -6.63
N ASN A 103 4.05 -11.10 -7.79
CA ASN A 103 4.40 -12.32 -8.53
C ASN A 103 3.22 -13.31 -8.64
N TYR A 104 2.03 -12.81 -8.96
CA TYR A 104 0.76 -13.56 -9.07
C TYR A 104 0.37 -14.33 -7.80
N ARG A 105 0.85 -13.96 -6.63
CA ARG A 105 0.42 -14.57 -5.37
C ARG A 105 -0.96 -14.07 -5.00
N THR A 106 -1.91 -14.99 -4.92
CA THR A 106 -3.28 -14.67 -4.49
C THR A 106 -3.33 -14.54 -2.97
N ARG A 107 -3.88 -13.42 -2.49
CA ARG A 107 -4.03 -13.08 -1.07
C ARG A 107 -5.44 -12.63 -0.77
N PHE A 108 -5.86 -12.77 0.52
CA PHE A 108 -6.99 -12.02 1.04
C PHE A 108 -6.57 -10.57 1.22
N ASP A 109 -7.08 -9.71 0.37
CA ASP A 109 -6.78 -8.28 0.43
C ASP A 109 -7.49 -7.64 1.61
N TRP A 110 -8.78 -7.97 1.75
CA TRP A 110 -9.60 -7.62 2.89
C TRP A 110 -10.70 -8.66 3.11
N PHE A 111 -11.16 -8.76 4.36
CA PHE A 111 -12.36 -9.51 4.76
C PHE A 111 -12.85 -8.97 6.09
N TYR A 112 -14.14 -8.89 6.26
CA TYR A 112 -14.72 -8.34 7.49
C TYR A 112 -16.11 -8.88 7.78
N LEU A 113 -16.47 -8.79 9.09
CA LEU A 113 -17.81 -8.77 9.59
C LEU A 113 -18.12 -7.32 10.00
N ASP A 114 -19.23 -6.78 9.49
CA ASP A 114 -19.71 -5.43 9.72
C ASP A 114 -21.07 -5.49 10.42
N TYR A 115 -21.22 -4.76 11.51
CA TYR A 115 -22.51 -4.63 12.20
C TYR A 115 -22.81 -3.15 12.45
N ARG A 116 -23.92 -2.67 11.86
CA ARG A 116 -24.41 -1.30 12.01
C ARG A 116 -25.48 -1.25 13.09
N PHE A 117 -25.17 -0.63 14.22
CA PHE A 117 -26.13 -0.41 15.29
C PHE A 117 -27.11 0.72 14.95
N TRP A 118 -26.55 1.83 14.47
CA TRP A 118 -27.25 3.06 14.03
C TRP A 118 -26.44 3.69 12.88
N ASP A 119 -26.99 4.64 12.19
CA ASP A 119 -26.27 5.32 11.09
C ASP A 119 -25.03 6.06 11.59
N TRP A 120 -25.08 6.55 12.82
CA TRP A 120 -23.97 7.23 13.45
C TRP A 120 -22.99 6.29 14.18
N PHE A 121 -23.26 4.98 14.29
CA PHE A 121 -22.37 4.03 14.95
C PHE A 121 -22.49 2.62 14.39
N GLY A 122 -21.37 2.12 13.88
CA GLY A 122 -21.14 0.75 13.45
C GLY A 122 -19.79 0.23 13.93
N LEU A 123 -19.66 -1.08 13.97
CA LEU A 123 -18.41 -1.79 14.27
C LEU A 123 -18.08 -2.74 13.12
N ARG A 124 -16.82 -2.79 12.75
CA ARG A 124 -16.28 -3.73 11.79
C ARG A 124 -15.09 -4.45 12.38
N ALA A 125 -15.00 -5.77 12.18
CA ALA A 125 -13.91 -6.61 12.63
C ALA A 125 -13.40 -7.50 11.50
N GLY A 126 -12.10 -7.73 11.45
CA GLY A 126 -11.42 -8.53 10.43
C GLY A 126 -10.22 -7.82 9.84
N ARG A 127 -9.92 -8.09 8.58
CA ARG A 127 -8.92 -7.36 7.79
C ARG A 127 -9.64 -6.27 7.00
N THR A 128 -9.53 -5.03 7.48
CA THR A 128 -10.22 -3.88 6.89
C THR A 128 -9.23 -2.95 6.19
N LYS A 129 -9.64 -2.36 5.07
CA LYS A 129 -8.84 -1.33 4.40
C LYS A 129 -8.64 -0.14 5.32
N LEU A 130 -7.44 0.43 5.29
CA LEU A 130 -7.09 1.60 6.08
C LEU A 130 -7.74 2.84 5.48
N PRO A 131 -8.60 3.55 6.22
CA PRO A 131 -9.19 4.80 5.76
C PRO A 131 -8.18 5.95 5.90
N PHE A 132 -7.22 5.99 4.98
CA PHE A 132 -6.12 6.95 4.96
C PHE A 132 -6.17 7.79 3.68
N GLY A 133 -6.30 9.12 3.81
CA GLY A 133 -6.51 10.00 2.67
C GLY A 133 -7.83 9.75 1.93
N LEU A 134 -7.92 10.24 0.69
CA LEU A 134 -9.10 10.12 -0.17
C LEU A 134 -9.21 8.74 -0.84
N TYR A 135 -8.09 8.21 -1.33
CA TYR A 135 -8.12 7.11 -2.30
C TYR A 135 -7.53 5.78 -1.81
N ASN A 136 -7.03 5.68 -0.58
CA ASN A 136 -6.39 4.45 -0.12
C ASN A 136 -7.33 3.24 -0.16
N GLU A 137 -8.59 3.42 0.20
CA GLU A 137 -9.60 2.34 0.20
C GLU A 137 -10.00 1.89 -1.23
N SER A 138 -9.84 2.76 -2.24
CA SER A 138 -10.15 2.49 -3.65
C SER A 138 -8.91 2.33 -4.53
N SER A 139 -7.71 2.31 -3.94
CA SER A 139 -6.45 2.32 -4.67
C SER A 139 -6.23 1.09 -5.57
N ASP A 140 -6.83 -0.04 -5.23
CA ASP A 140 -6.83 -1.30 -5.98
C ASP A 140 -7.97 -1.41 -7.02
N ILE A 141 -8.92 -0.46 -7.01
CA ILE A 141 -10.06 -0.48 -7.94
C ILE A 141 -9.76 0.49 -9.09
N ASP A 142 -9.18 -0.03 -10.17
CA ASP A 142 -8.80 0.79 -11.33
C ASP A 142 -9.98 1.55 -11.94
N ALA A 143 -11.16 0.96 -11.97
CA ALA A 143 -12.38 1.58 -12.47
C ALA A 143 -12.86 2.79 -11.64
N ALA A 144 -12.46 2.89 -10.37
CA ALA A 144 -12.88 3.98 -9.48
C ALA A 144 -12.04 5.26 -9.61
N ARG A 145 -11.00 5.27 -10.42
CA ARG A 145 -10.07 6.40 -10.56
C ARG A 145 -9.82 6.76 -12.02
N VAL A 146 -9.44 8.00 -12.29
CA VAL A 146 -9.09 8.46 -13.64
C VAL A 146 -7.65 8.07 -13.99
N PRO A 147 -6.60 8.36 -13.16
CA PRO A 147 -5.23 8.01 -13.50
C PRO A 147 -4.97 6.49 -13.45
N VAL A 148 -3.95 6.04 -14.18
CA VAL A 148 -3.40 4.68 -14.09
C VAL A 148 -2.73 4.50 -12.75
N LEU A 149 -1.87 5.43 -12.36
CA LEU A 149 -1.24 5.48 -11.04
C LEU A 149 -1.79 6.65 -10.23
N LEU A 150 -2.26 6.38 -9.01
CA LEU A 150 -2.49 7.45 -8.06
C LEU A 150 -1.17 8.18 -7.76
N PRO A 151 -1.19 9.46 -7.34
CA PRO A 151 0.02 10.18 -6.99
C PRO A 151 0.92 9.39 -6.03
N GLN A 152 2.06 8.90 -6.54
CA GLN A 152 2.93 7.96 -5.83
C GLN A 152 3.65 8.60 -4.64
N SER A 153 3.65 9.93 -4.55
CA SER A 153 4.11 10.62 -3.34
C SER A 153 3.27 10.22 -2.12
N LEU A 154 1.94 10.07 -2.28
CA LEU A 154 1.00 9.79 -1.19
C LEU A 154 0.55 8.33 -1.15
N TYR A 155 0.35 7.71 -2.31
CA TYR A 155 -0.14 6.34 -2.51
C TYR A 155 0.92 5.45 -3.17
N PRO A 156 2.12 5.30 -2.58
CA PRO A 156 3.19 4.54 -3.20
C PRO A 156 2.84 3.05 -3.25
N VAL A 157 2.82 2.49 -4.45
CA VAL A 157 2.52 1.07 -4.67
C VAL A 157 3.54 0.17 -3.95
N SER A 158 4.80 0.61 -3.82
CA SER A 158 5.85 -0.08 -3.09
C SER A 158 5.57 -0.27 -1.59
N PHE A 159 4.72 0.57 -0.99
CA PHE A 159 4.30 0.46 0.41
C PHE A 159 2.87 -0.07 0.57
N ARG A 160 2.28 -0.61 -0.50
CA ARG A 160 0.90 -1.09 -0.48
C ARG A 160 0.62 -2.04 0.69
N ASP A 161 1.48 -3.00 0.95
CA ASP A 161 1.29 -4.00 2.00
C ASP A 161 1.21 -3.40 3.40
N PHE A 162 1.86 -2.25 3.65
CA PHE A 162 1.79 -1.53 4.92
C PHE A 162 0.61 -0.55 5.00
N LEU A 163 0.16 -0.03 3.86
CA LEU A 163 -0.83 1.05 3.82
C LEU A 163 -2.23 0.59 3.44
N LEU A 164 -2.38 -0.63 2.87
CA LEU A 164 -3.67 -1.06 2.33
C LEU A 164 -4.68 -1.42 3.41
N ALA A 165 -4.32 -2.33 4.33
CA ALA A 165 -5.27 -2.93 5.25
C ALA A 165 -4.63 -3.30 6.59
N GLN A 166 -5.44 -3.24 7.65
CA GLN A 166 -5.09 -3.73 8.99
C GLN A 166 -6.01 -4.88 9.38
N THR A 167 -5.54 -5.78 10.25
CA THR A 167 -6.35 -6.83 10.86
C THR A 167 -6.62 -6.45 12.31
N GLY A 168 -7.88 -6.20 12.62
CA GLY A 168 -8.30 -5.71 13.94
C GLY A 168 -9.75 -5.25 13.94
N GLY A 169 -10.01 -4.12 14.55
CA GLY A 169 -11.34 -3.52 14.67
C GLY A 169 -11.41 -2.09 14.16
N GLU A 170 -12.62 -1.70 13.79
CA GLU A 170 -12.94 -0.35 13.35
C GLU A 170 -14.31 0.06 13.91
N ALA A 171 -14.40 1.27 14.45
CA ALA A 171 -15.64 1.95 14.76
C ALA A 171 -15.87 3.07 13.76
N TYR A 172 -17.08 3.19 13.24
CA TYR A 172 -17.40 4.16 12.19
C TYR A 172 -18.82 4.69 12.33
N GLY A 173 -19.08 5.80 11.68
CA GLY A 173 -20.43 6.35 11.60
C GLY A 173 -20.50 7.67 10.84
N ILE A 174 -21.74 8.09 10.55
CA ILE A 174 -22.03 9.36 9.92
C ILE A 174 -22.93 10.17 10.85
N VAL A 175 -22.49 11.36 11.20
CA VAL A 175 -23.22 12.30 12.06
C VAL A 175 -23.77 13.42 11.18
N PRO A 176 -25.11 13.54 11.02
CA PRO A 176 -25.72 14.66 10.34
C PRO A 176 -25.48 15.96 11.11
N LEU A 177 -25.03 17.02 10.44
CA LEU A 177 -24.80 18.35 11.01
C LEU A 177 -25.89 19.36 10.59
N GLY A 178 -27.06 18.89 10.14
CA GLY A 178 -28.15 19.70 9.65
C GLY A 178 -27.75 20.50 8.41
N SER A 179 -27.91 21.81 8.43
CA SER A 179 -27.54 22.69 7.31
C SER A 179 -26.03 22.79 7.07
N ALA A 180 -25.19 22.27 7.97
CA ALA A 180 -23.74 22.21 7.82
C ALA A 180 -23.24 20.91 7.15
N GLY A 181 -24.15 20.08 6.60
CA GLY A 181 -23.79 18.84 5.91
C GLY A 181 -23.69 17.64 6.85
N SER A 182 -22.67 16.78 6.68
CA SER A 182 -22.48 15.60 7.53
C SER A 182 -20.99 15.34 7.79
N LEU A 183 -20.70 14.69 8.93
CA LEU A 183 -19.35 14.27 9.32
C LEU A 183 -19.32 12.75 9.39
N GLU A 184 -18.51 12.14 8.52
CA GLU A 184 -18.12 10.73 8.64
C GLU A 184 -16.87 10.62 9.53
N TYR A 185 -16.87 9.68 10.45
CA TYR A 185 -15.70 9.34 11.25
C TYR A 185 -15.37 7.85 11.16
N ARG A 186 -14.09 7.54 11.24
CA ARG A 186 -13.54 6.19 11.27
C ARG A 186 -12.42 6.16 12.33
N LEU A 187 -12.52 5.23 13.27
CA LEU A 187 -11.50 4.96 14.29
C LEU A 187 -11.11 3.50 14.18
N TYR A 188 -9.84 3.20 14.07
CA TYR A 188 -9.40 1.82 13.83
C TYR A 188 -8.14 1.48 14.62
N GLY A 189 -7.98 0.18 14.87
CA GLY A 189 -6.80 -0.37 15.53
C GLY A 189 -6.65 -1.85 15.27
N GLY A 190 -5.38 -2.27 15.16
CA GLY A 190 -5.04 -3.65 14.88
C GLY A 190 -3.56 -3.84 14.57
N THR A 191 -3.26 -4.78 13.69
CA THR A 191 -1.92 -5.10 13.20
C THR A 191 -1.92 -5.20 11.68
N VAL A 192 -0.74 -5.07 11.06
CA VAL A 192 -0.55 -5.29 9.63
C VAL A 192 0.28 -6.56 9.45
N PHE A 193 -0.24 -7.50 8.67
CA PHE A 193 0.51 -8.68 8.25
C PHE A 193 1.30 -8.35 6.99
N TYR A 194 2.60 -8.39 7.10
CA TYR A 194 3.56 -8.21 6.02
C TYR A 194 4.16 -9.56 5.61
N ASP A 195 4.14 -9.87 4.33
CA ASP A 195 4.78 -11.07 3.82
C ASP A 195 6.27 -10.82 3.60
N THR A 196 7.09 -11.45 4.45
CA THR A 196 8.55 -11.31 4.38
C THR A 196 9.18 -12.01 3.17
N ALA A 197 8.39 -12.78 2.42
CA ALA A 197 8.91 -13.42 1.20
C ALA A 197 9.24 -12.41 0.09
N ASP A 198 8.67 -11.20 0.15
CA ASP A 198 8.96 -10.09 -0.75
C ASP A 198 9.99 -9.10 -0.14
N ALA A 199 10.46 -9.36 1.10
CA ALA A 199 11.45 -8.50 1.76
C ALA A 199 12.84 -8.72 1.14
N SER A 200 13.63 -7.65 1.08
CA SER A 200 15.05 -7.74 0.72
C SER A 200 15.77 -8.68 1.69
N SER A 201 16.76 -9.39 1.23
CA SER A 201 17.55 -10.37 2.02
C SER A 201 18.24 -9.78 3.27
N THR A 202 18.20 -8.48 3.46
CA THR A 202 18.87 -7.75 4.55
C THR A 202 18.01 -7.65 5.82
N LEU A 203 16.67 -7.66 5.70
CA LEU A 203 15.74 -7.59 6.83
C LEU A 203 14.99 -8.90 7.00
N SER A 204 14.88 -9.35 8.24
CA SER A 204 14.12 -10.54 8.63
C SER A 204 13.15 -10.20 9.75
N ASN A 205 12.21 -11.11 10.03
CA ASN A 205 11.24 -10.98 11.12
C ASN A 205 10.48 -9.64 11.14
N VAL A 206 10.17 -9.09 9.95
CA VAL A 206 9.42 -7.84 9.83
C VAL A 206 7.99 -8.05 10.33
N ARG A 207 7.56 -7.22 11.27
CA ARG A 207 6.20 -7.25 11.83
C ARG A 207 5.73 -5.86 12.21
N VAL A 208 4.43 -5.63 12.16
CA VAL A 208 3.78 -4.41 12.65
C VAL A 208 2.95 -4.77 13.88
N PRO A 209 3.48 -4.61 15.10
CA PRO A 209 2.80 -5.05 16.30
C PRO A 209 1.51 -4.28 16.58
N TYR A 210 1.41 -3.05 16.13
CA TYR A 210 0.18 -2.27 16.22
C TYR A 210 0.11 -1.20 15.13
N ILE A 211 -1.12 -0.88 14.75
CA ILE A 211 -1.52 0.34 14.03
C ILE A 211 -2.77 0.89 14.70
N LEU A 212 -2.80 2.19 14.94
CA LEU A 212 -3.95 2.92 15.46
C LEU A 212 -4.15 4.15 14.58
N GLY A 213 -5.39 4.46 14.24
CA GLY A 213 -5.64 5.63 13.40
C GLY A 213 -7.08 6.12 13.44
N ALA A 214 -7.26 7.29 12.85
CA ALA A 214 -8.54 7.94 12.71
C ALA A 214 -8.63 8.65 11.36
N ARG A 215 -9.84 8.72 10.80
CA ARG A 215 -10.22 9.61 9.69
C ARG A 215 -11.49 10.37 10.05
N LEU A 216 -11.50 11.65 9.72
CA LEU A 216 -12.69 12.50 9.70
C LEU A 216 -12.88 13.01 8.27
N MET A 217 -14.11 12.95 7.77
CA MET A 217 -14.49 13.43 6.44
C MET A 217 -15.75 14.27 6.56
N TRP A 218 -15.63 15.56 6.31
CA TRP A 218 -16.77 16.47 6.30
C TRP A 218 -17.31 16.62 4.87
N GLN A 219 -18.53 16.19 4.68
CA GLN A 219 -19.32 16.44 3.48
C GLN A 219 -19.95 17.82 3.64
N ALA A 220 -19.43 18.81 2.91
CA ALA A 220 -19.90 20.18 3.01
C ALA A 220 -21.31 20.35 2.41
N PRO A 221 -22.05 21.43 2.77
CA PRO A 221 -23.32 21.74 2.13
C PRO A 221 -23.22 22.06 0.63
N LEU A 222 -22.03 22.47 0.17
CA LEU A 222 -21.76 22.65 -1.25
C LEU A 222 -21.67 21.27 -1.92
N GLU A 223 -22.53 21.07 -2.92
CA GLU A 223 -22.58 19.81 -3.66
C GLU A 223 -21.19 19.38 -4.18
N GLY A 224 -20.83 18.16 -3.89
CA GLY A 224 -19.55 17.56 -4.32
C GLY A 224 -18.33 18.00 -3.54
N LEU A 225 -18.41 18.91 -2.58
CA LEU A 225 -17.27 19.33 -1.76
C LEU A 225 -17.14 18.48 -0.51
N GLN A 226 -15.95 17.88 -0.32
CA GLN A 226 -15.57 17.21 0.91
C GLN A 226 -14.18 17.62 1.39
N LEU A 227 -14.02 17.70 2.71
CA LEU A 227 -12.75 17.95 3.37
C LEU A 227 -12.45 16.82 4.34
N GLY A 228 -11.20 16.37 4.34
CA GLY A 228 -10.78 15.23 5.16
C GLY A 228 -9.52 15.51 5.97
N ALA A 229 -9.42 14.80 7.07
CA ALA A 229 -8.18 14.67 7.83
C ALA A 229 -8.05 13.22 8.32
N SER A 230 -6.88 12.64 8.15
CA SER A 230 -6.57 11.31 8.69
C SER A 230 -5.19 11.31 9.33
N ALA A 231 -5.05 10.52 10.39
CA ALA A 231 -3.78 10.27 11.03
C ALA A 231 -3.70 8.82 11.50
N GLN A 232 -2.50 8.24 11.39
CA GLN A 232 -2.25 6.89 11.89
C GLN A 232 -0.86 6.80 12.49
N GLN A 233 -0.77 6.08 13.60
CA GLN A 233 0.47 5.73 14.27
C GLN A 233 0.67 4.23 14.17
N LEU A 234 1.87 3.82 13.80
CA LEU A 234 2.27 2.42 13.74
C LEU A 234 3.72 2.25 14.17
N ARG A 235 4.11 1.02 14.45
CA ARG A 235 5.51 0.66 14.65
C ARG A 235 5.81 -0.57 13.80
N ILE A 236 6.95 -0.54 13.12
CA ILE A 236 7.50 -1.71 12.45
C ILE A 236 8.66 -2.21 13.29
N ASP A 237 8.64 -3.47 13.67
CA ASP A 237 9.76 -4.18 14.27
C ASP A 237 10.39 -5.05 13.18
N ALA A 238 11.72 -5.04 13.07
CA ALA A 238 12.47 -5.84 12.12
C ALA A 238 13.79 -6.31 12.74
N GLU A 239 14.42 -7.28 12.10
CA GLU A 239 15.76 -7.73 12.45
C GLU A 239 16.67 -7.60 11.23
N ALA A 240 17.88 -7.05 11.44
CA ALA A 240 18.90 -6.91 10.42
C ALA A 240 20.15 -7.71 10.81
N SER A 241 20.70 -8.48 9.89
CA SER A 241 21.98 -9.20 10.12
C SER A 241 23.14 -8.38 9.58
N ILE A 242 24.12 -8.09 10.43
CA ILE A 242 25.36 -7.46 10.03
C ILE A 242 26.33 -8.57 9.58
N PRO A 243 26.99 -8.46 8.41
CA PRO A 243 28.02 -9.40 8.00
C PRO A 243 29.13 -9.55 9.06
N GLU A 244 29.56 -10.76 9.38
CA GLU A 244 30.56 -11.04 10.44
C GLU A 244 31.85 -10.24 10.28
N ALA A 245 32.34 -10.06 9.04
CA ALA A 245 33.51 -9.23 8.75
C ALA A 245 33.31 -7.77 9.17
N GLN A 246 32.11 -7.23 8.99
CA GLN A 246 31.77 -5.88 9.40
C GLN A 246 31.58 -5.78 10.92
N VAL A 247 31.03 -6.81 11.56
CA VAL A 247 30.93 -6.90 13.04
C VAL A 247 32.30 -6.75 13.65
N ALA A 248 33.31 -7.54 13.20
CA ALA A 248 34.66 -7.47 13.70
C ALA A 248 35.30 -6.09 13.54
N GLN A 249 35.09 -5.43 12.39
CA GLN A 249 35.59 -4.07 12.15
C GLN A 249 34.94 -3.05 13.10
N LEU A 250 33.64 -3.12 13.29
CA LEU A 250 32.89 -2.21 14.17
C LEU A 250 33.26 -2.42 15.66
N GLN A 251 33.54 -3.66 16.07
CA GLN A 251 34.04 -3.97 17.40
C GLN A 251 35.45 -3.40 17.64
N MET A 252 36.37 -3.61 16.66
CA MET A 252 37.71 -3.02 16.74
C MET A 252 37.69 -1.49 16.77
N ALA A 253 36.71 -0.86 16.10
CA ALA A 253 36.51 0.58 16.09
C ALA A 253 35.78 1.09 17.36
N GLY A 254 35.40 0.22 18.30
CA GLY A 254 34.62 0.58 19.49
C GLY A 254 33.19 1.03 19.22
N GLN A 255 32.67 0.77 18.02
CA GLN A 255 31.31 1.14 17.59
C GLN A 255 30.27 0.04 17.90
N LEU A 256 30.72 -1.16 18.17
CA LEU A 256 29.92 -2.29 18.63
C LEU A 256 30.48 -2.83 19.96
N PRO A 257 29.61 -3.20 20.91
CA PRO A 257 30.02 -3.92 22.10
C PRO A 257 30.69 -5.28 21.74
N ASN A 258 31.62 -5.74 22.57
CA ASN A 258 32.28 -7.03 22.35
C ASN A 258 31.33 -8.23 22.51
N ASP A 259 30.24 -8.06 23.25
CA ASP A 259 29.18 -9.04 23.49
C ASP A 259 28.02 -8.91 22.49
N TYR A 260 28.18 -8.12 21.42
CA TYR A 260 27.18 -7.96 20.39
C TYR A 260 26.78 -9.30 19.77
N SER A 261 25.48 -9.52 19.63
CA SER A 261 24.90 -10.69 18.97
C SER A 261 24.02 -10.28 17.76
N ASN A 262 24.22 -10.96 16.64
CA ASN A 262 23.28 -10.91 15.52
C ASN A 262 21.98 -11.69 15.85
N PRO A 263 20.82 -11.29 15.28
CA PRO A 263 20.56 -10.09 14.51
C PRO A 263 20.31 -8.84 15.37
N VAL A 264 20.52 -7.65 14.76
CA VAL A 264 20.16 -6.36 15.37
C VAL A 264 18.65 -6.20 15.33
N LYS A 265 18.04 -5.87 16.44
CA LYS A 265 16.62 -5.52 16.52
C LYS A 265 16.43 -4.05 16.15
N LEU A 266 15.60 -3.80 15.17
CA LEU A 266 15.25 -2.48 14.68
C LEU A 266 13.79 -2.19 15.03
N LYS A 267 13.49 -0.95 15.43
CA LYS A 267 12.14 -0.45 15.60
C LYS A 267 11.98 0.83 14.80
N LEU A 268 10.92 0.90 14.03
CA LEU A 268 10.57 2.06 13.23
C LEU A 268 9.20 2.58 13.68
N PRO A 269 9.14 3.44 14.71
CA PRO A 269 7.92 4.17 15.02
C PRO A 269 7.62 5.15 13.89
N ALA A 270 6.37 5.23 13.47
CA ALA A 270 5.92 6.10 12.40
C ALA A 270 4.59 6.76 12.76
N LEU A 271 4.46 8.04 12.40
CA LEU A 271 3.23 8.81 12.47
C LEU A 271 2.98 9.43 11.09
N LEU A 272 1.86 9.06 10.49
CA LEU A 272 1.43 9.52 9.17
C LEU A 272 0.18 10.38 9.33
N ALA A 273 0.18 11.58 8.78
CA ALA A 273 -0.96 12.48 8.78
C ALA A 273 -1.24 13.00 7.37
N VAL A 274 -2.53 13.15 7.02
CA VAL A 274 -3.00 13.66 5.74
C VAL A 274 -4.14 14.65 5.97
N ALA A 275 -4.10 15.77 5.25
CA ALA A 275 -5.24 16.67 5.06
C ALA A 275 -5.67 16.62 3.60
N SER A 276 -6.96 16.52 3.35
CA SER A 276 -7.54 16.25 2.04
C SER A 276 -8.65 17.24 1.72
N ILE A 277 -8.76 17.60 0.45
CA ILE A 277 -9.90 18.32 -0.13
C ILE A 277 -10.25 17.71 -1.48
N GLU A 278 -11.53 17.48 -1.71
CA GLU A 278 -12.03 17.02 -3.01
C GLU A 278 -13.29 17.79 -3.36
N TYR A 279 -13.41 18.16 -4.62
CA TYR A 279 -14.62 18.64 -5.25
C TYR A 279 -14.96 17.76 -6.45
N SER A 280 -16.12 17.11 -6.40
CA SER A 280 -16.59 16.21 -7.45
C SER A 280 -18.04 16.51 -7.79
N ALA A 281 -18.26 17.46 -8.70
CA ALA A 281 -19.57 17.85 -9.22
C ALA A 281 -19.45 18.47 -10.63
N HIS A 282 -20.55 18.48 -11.38
CA HIS A 282 -20.62 19.10 -12.73
C HIS A 282 -19.56 18.58 -13.69
N ASP A 283 -19.37 17.25 -13.73
CA ASP A 283 -18.37 16.57 -14.54
C ASP A 283 -16.89 16.92 -14.20
N LEU A 284 -16.65 17.72 -13.18
CA LEU A 284 -15.34 18.16 -12.73
C LEU A 284 -14.94 17.44 -11.44
N LEU A 285 -13.74 16.82 -11.45
CA LEU A 285 -13.05 16.31 -10.25
C LEU A 285 -11.83 17.18 -9.99
N LEU A 286 -11.77 17.78 -8.82
CA LEU A 286 -10.57 18.44 -8.29
C LEU A 286 -10.22 17.77 -6.96
N ALA A 287 -8.97 17.35 -6.78
CA ALA A 287 -8.52 16.74 -5.53
C ALA A 287 -7.12 17.24 -5.17
N SER A 288 -6.91 17.44 -3.88
CA SER A 288 -5.60 17.80 -3.35
C SER A 288 -5.43 17.20 -1.97
N GLU A 289 -4.25 16.72 -1.70
CA GLU A 289 -3.88 16.23 -0.37
C GLU A 289 -2.47 16.69 -0.01
N TYR A 290 -2.31 17.01 1.26
CA TYR A 290 -1.04 17.30 1.90
C TYR A 290 -0.79 16.27 2.98
N SER A 291 0.40 15.67 2.99
CA SER A 291 0.76 14.63 3.96
C SER A 291 2.13 14.86 4.55
N ARG A 292 2.26 14.54 5.84
CA ARG A 292 3.53 14.54 6.56
C ARG A 292 3.72 13.21 7.27
N TRP A 293 4.84 12.55 6.99
CA TRP A 293 5.18 11.27 7.60
C TRP A 293 6.43 11.46 8.45
N ARG A 294 6.32 11.16 9.74
CA ARG A 294 7.43 11.17 10.68
C ARG A 294 7.84 9.74 10.95
N VAL A 295 9.10 9.44 10.80
CA VAL A 295 9.67 8.11 10.99
C VAL A 295 10.99 8.24 11.71
N ALA A 296 11.24 7.41 12.72
CA ALA A 296 12.54 7.22 13.33
C ALA A 296 13.02 5.79 13.12
N LEU A 297 14.33 5.56 13.22
CA LEU A 297 14.90 4.23 13.27
C LEU A 297 15.64 4.10 14.61
N GLU A 298 15.08 3.29 15.49
CA GLU A 298 15.65 2.98 16.79
C GLU A 298 16.40 1.65 16.73
N SER A 299 17.65 1.65 17.18
CA SER A 299 18.51 0.47 17.26
C SER A 299 19.27 0.47 18.58
N PRO A 300 19.55 -0.71 19.19
CA PRO A 300 20.48 -0.80 20.30
C PRO A 300 21.93 -0.44 19.90
N VAL A 301 22.21 -0.45 18.60
CA VAL A 301 23.50 -0.03 18.03
C VAL A 301 23.36 1.40 17.54
N ALA A 302 24.05 2.34 18.20
CA ALA A 302 23.94 3.78 17.92
C ALA A 302 24.19 4.12 16.44
N LEU A 303 25.12 3.41 15.77
CA LEU A 303 25.44 3.58 14.37
C LEU A 303 24.24 3.36 13.43
N TYR A 304 23.28 2.53 13.83
CA TYR A 304 22.07 2.21 13.08
C TYR A 304 20.83 2.94 13.57
N SER A 305 20.98 3.86 14.52
CA SER A 305 19.88 4.72 14.97
C SER A 305 19.82 5.98 14.12
N VAL A 306 18.63 6.27 13.59
CA VAL A 306 18.36 7.53 12.86
C VAL A 306 17.31 8.32 13.66
N PRO A 307 17.62 9.57 14.03
CA PRO A 307 16.63 10.45 14.67
C PRO A 307 15.35 10.57 13.84
N GLU A 308 14.26 10.99 14.48
CA GLU A 308 13.00 11.23 13.77
C GLU A 308 13.24 12.23 12.64
N THR A 309 12.89 11.82 11.42
CA THR A 309 12.85 12.66 10.23
C THR A 309 11.41 12.77 9.74
N ALA A 310 11.11 13.85 9.04
CA ALA A 310 9.78 14.06 8.49
C ALA A 310 9.87 14.20 6.96
N SER A 311 9.17 13.35 6.23
CA SER A 311 8.93 13.57 4.81
C SER A 311 7.65 14.36 4.58
N GLU A 312 7.63 15.12 3.50
CA GLU A 312 6.51 15.96 3.09
C GLU A 312 6.04 15.55 1.70
N ARG A 313 4.73 15.48 1.54
CA ARG A 313 4.09 15.01 0.32
C ARG A 313 2.88 15.86 0.00
N PHE A 314 2.69 16.12 -1.28
CA PHE A 314 1.58 16.93 -1.75
C PHE A 314 1.19 16.49 -3.17
N TYR A 315 -0.08 16.58 -3.50
CA TYR A 315 -0.52 16.58 -4.88
C TYR A 315 -1.73 17.48 -5.11
N LEU A 316 -1.88 17.87 -6.37
CA LEU A 316 -3.06 18.53 -6.92
C LEU A 316 -3.46 17.77 -8.18
N MET A 317 -4.72 17.38 -8.30
CA MET A 317 -5.28 16.62 -9.41
C MET A 317 -6.55 17.29 -9.93
N ALA A 318 -6.71 17.27 -11.25
CA ALA A 318 -7.93 17.69 -11.94
C ALA A 318 -8.27 16.68 -13.03
N ALA A 319 -9.57 16.37 -13.17
CA ALA A 319 -10.09 15.58 -14.27
C ALA A 319 -11.46 16.11 -14.68
N TYR A 320 -11.82 15.96 -15.96
CA TYR A 320 -13.09 16.44 -16.48
C TYR A 320 -13.73 15.42 -17.40
N HIS A 321 -14.97 15.05 -17.13
CA HIS A 321 -15.76 14.16 -18.00
C HIS A 321 -16.26 14.94 -19.22
N VAL A 322 -15.47 14.90 -20.30
CA VAL A 322 -15.80 15.61 -21.57
C VAL A 322 -17.00 14.96 -22.26
N THR A 323 -17.05 13.63 -22.19
CA THR A 323 -18.16 12.81 -22.69
C THR A 323 -18.34 11.61 -21.78
N SER A 324 -19.44 10.85 -21.96
CA SER A 324 -19.68 9.61 -21.18
C SER A 324 -18.60 8.53 -21.36
N TRP A 325 -17.73 8.65 -22.36
CA TRP A 325 -16.70 7.67 -22.68
C TRP A 325 -15.27 8.21 -22.60
N PHE A 326 -15.09 9.56 -22.43
CA PHE A 326 -13.76 10.18 -22.44
C PHE A 326 -13.56 11.17 -21.29
N THR A 327 -12.54 10.91 -20.48
CA THR A 327 -12.15 11.72 -19.32
C THR A 327 -10.65 11.98 -19.33
N PRO A 328 -10.17 13.14 -19.76
CA PRO A 328 -8.81 13.59 -19.54
C PRO A 328 -8.60 14.01 -18.08
N GLY A 329 -7.35 13.89 -17.64
CA GLY A 329 -6.93 14.35 -16.32
C GLY A 329 -5.46 14.76 -16.29
N VAL A 330 -5.10 15.51 -15.28
CA VAL A 330 -3.74 15.95 -15.00
C VAL A 330 -3.52 15.94 -13.50
N TYR A 331 -2.33 15.57 -13.05
CA TYR A 331 -1.92 15.86 -11.69
C TYR A 331 -0.46 16.31 -11.61
N TYR A 332 -0.17 17.08 -10.58
CA TYR A 332 1.17 17.38 -10.15
C TYR A 332 1.36 16.87 -8.72
N SER A 333 2.44 16.16 -8.49
CA SER A 333 2.74 15.52 -7.21
C SER A 333 4.18 15.80 -6.82
N VAL A 334 4.44 15.94 -5.52
CA VAL A 334 5.78 16.15 -5.00
C VAL A 334 6.02 15.33 -3.73
N LEU A 335 7.23 14.80 -3.61
CA LEU A 335 7.77 14.14 -2.43
C LEU A 335 9.08 14.83 -2.05
N PHE A 336 9.19 15.27 -0.80
CA PHE A 336 10.44 15.59 -0.15
C PHE A 336 10.73 14.54 0.93
N ALA A 337 11.88 13.88 0.81
CA ALA A 337 12.25 12.81 1.74
C ALA A 337 12.54 13.34 3.14
N ASP A 338 13.04 14.57 3.24
CA ASP A 338 13.26 15.29 4.49
C ASP A 338 12.79 16.76 4.34
N VAL A 339 11.92 17.23 5.24
CA VAL A 339 11.41 18.59 5.23
C VAL A 339 12.48 19.63 5.57
N ASP A 340 13.50 19.23 6.35
CA ASP A 340 14.57 20.10 6.81
C ASP A 340 15.70 20.18 5.77
N ASP A 341 15.76 19.24 4.83
CA ASP A 341 16.70 19.23 3.70
C ASP A 341 16.06 18.83 2.37
N ARG A 342 15.08 19.60 1.92
CA ARG A 342 14.32 19.31 0.69
C ARG A 342 15.18 19.21 -0.59
N LYS A 343 16.41 19.73 -0.57
CA LYS A 343 17.34 19.71 -1.70
C LYS A 343 18.46 18.68 -1.54
N GLY A 344 18.53 18.00 -0.40
CA GLY A 344 19.57 17.02 -0.12
C GLY A 344 20.98 17.61 -0.11
N GLN A 345 21.14 18.82 0.44
CA GLN A 345 22.41 19.56 0.44
C GLN A 345 23.30 19.22 1.63
N TYR A 346 22.70 18.70 2.71
CA TYR A 346 23.42 18.40 3.94
C TYR A 346 23.78 16.90 4.01
N PRO A 347 24.86 16.55 4.72
CA PRO A 347 25.18 15.16 5.02
C PRO A 347 24.02 14.46 5.73
N GLY A 348 23.81 13.19 5.42
CA GLY A 348 22.78 12.41 6.09
C GLY A 348 23.00 12.28 7.60
N PRO A 349 21.97 11.86 8.37
CA PRO A 349 22.00 11.80 9.82
C PRO A 349 23.02 10.78 10.38
N VAL A 350 23.41 9.80 9.58
CA VAL A 350 24.44 8.82 9.93
C VAL A 350 25.80 9.36 9.50
N ALA A 351 26.77 9.33 10.41
CA ALA A 351 28.14 9.82 10.14
C ALA A 351 28.74 9.16 8.88
N GLY A 352 29.24 10.00 7.98
CA GLY A 352 29.83 9.54 6.70
C GLY A 352 28.82 9.36 5.57
N THR A 353 27.52 9.58 5.79
CA THR A 353 26.53 9.56 4.72
C THR A 353 26.63 10.86 3.90
N PRO A 354 26.84 10.77 2.57
CA PRO A 354 26.93 11.95 1.71
C PRO A 354 25.56 12.65 1.61
N PRO A 355 25.51 13.92 1.16
CA PRO A 355 24.26 14.59 0.84
C PRO A 355 23.40 13.79 -0.15
N ALA A 356 22.09 13.79 0.08
CA ALA A 356 21.15 12.99 -0.73
C ALA A 356 21.00 13.53 -2.17
N GLY A 357 21.25 14.81 -2.38
CA GLY A 357 21.12 15.45 -3.69
C GLY A 357 19.73 15.22 -4.29
N ARG A 358 19.68 14.76 -5.54
CA ARG A 358 18.42 14.46 -6.26
C ARG A 358 17.57 13.33 -5.63
N ALA A 359 18.13 12.55 -4.73
CA ALA A 359 17.39 11.54 -3.97
C ALA A 359 16.56 12.12 -2.80
N ALA A 360 16.71 13.42 -2.50
CA ALA A 360 15.93 14.10 -1.49
C ALA A 360 14.52 14.50 -1.95
N TYR A 361 14.27 14.54 -3.24
CA TYR A 361 12.99 14.98 -3.80
C TYR A 361 12.57 14.21 -5.05
N GLN A 362 11.29 14.27 -5.33
CA GLN A 362 10.70 13.84 -6.61
C GLN A 362 9.48 14.68 -6.92
N HIS A 363 9.49 15.31 -8.08
CA HIS A 363 8.34 15.96 -8.70
C HIS A 363 7.81 15.06 -9.81
N ASP A 364 6.50 15.01 -9.95
CA ASP A 364 5.80 14.19 -10.93
C ASP A 364 4.66 15.01 -11.57
N LEU A 365 4.78 15.30 -12.85
CA LEU A 365 3.69 15.87 -13.65
C LEU A 365 3.13 14.78 -14.54
N ALA A 366 1.90 14.38 -14.29
CA ALA A 366 1.20 13.34 -15.03
C ALA A 366 0.06 13.91 -15.88
N LEU A 367 -0.04 13.42 -17.11
CA LEU A 367 -1.18 13.59 -17.99
C LEU A 367 -1.83 12.24 -18.22
N THR A 368 -3.12 12.12 -17.95
CA THR A 368 -3.87 10.88 -18.07
C THR A 368 -5.09 11.04 -18.95
N THR A 369 -5.49 9.96 -19.60
CA THR A 369 -6.76 9.87 -20.33
C THR A 369 -7.41 8.54 -20.03
N ARG A 370 -8.71 8.57 -19.74
CA ARG A 370 -9.55 7.40 -19.54
C ARG A 370 -10.58 7.32 -20.65
N TYR A 371 -10.72 6.14 -21.21
CA TYR A 371 -11.70 5.78 -22.23
C TYR A 371 -12.58 4.66 -21.71
N ASP A 372 -13.84 4.93 -21.42
CA ASP A 372 -14.84 3.94 -21.05
C ASP A 372 -15.41 3.34 -22.36
N LEU A 373 -14.85 2.20 -22.79
CA LEU A 373 -15.20 1.55 -24.05
C LEU A 373 -16.63 1.01 -24.04
N ASN A 374 -17.07 0.55 -22.88
CA ASN A 374 -18.43 0.17 -22.56
C ASN A 374 -18.60 0.06 -21.02
N SER A 375 -19.75 -0.43 -20.53
CA SER A 375 -20.04 -0.56 -19.09
C SER A 375 -19.17 -1.57 -18.33
N TYR A 376 -18.36 -2.36 -19.00
CA TYR A 376 -17.54 -3.42 -18.41
C TYR A 376 -16.05 -3.31 -18.75
N TRP A 377 -15.66 -2.34 -19.60
CA TRP A 377 -14.30 -2.29 -20.12
C TRP A 377 -13.82 -0.87 -20.33
N LEU A 378 -12.65 -0.57 -19.81
CA LEU A 378 -11.99 0.71 -19.95
C LEU A 378 -10.54 0.56 -20.42
N LEU A 379 -10.02 1.63 -21.02
CA LEU A 379 -8.63 1.80 -21.42
C LEU A 379 -8.12 3.12 -20.85
N LYS A 380 -6.88 3.14 -20.36
CA LYS A 380 -6.21 4.35 -19.89
C LYS A 380 -4.84 4.50 -20.54
N LEU A 381 -4.49 5.74 -20.83
CA LEU A 381 -3.14 6.14 -21.26
C LEU A 381 -2.64 7.20 -20.29
N GLU A 382 -1.39 7.08 -19.87
CA GLU A 382 -0.79 8.03 -18.94
C GLU A 382 0.67 8.27 -19.27
N GLY A 383 1.10 9.53 -19.17
CA GLY A 383 2.47 9.95 -19.37
C GLY A 383 2.92 10.84 -18.22
N HIS A 384 4.16 10.62 -17.73
CA HIS A 384 4.74 11.38 -16.64
C HIS A 384 6.04 12.05 -17.06
N TYR A 385 6.26 13.23 -16.56
CA TYR A 385 7.56 13.87 -16.48
C TYR A 385 8.00 13.91 -15.01
N MET A 386 9.10 13.23 -14.73
CA MET A 386 9.67 13.08 -13.41
C MET A 386 10.94 13.90 -13.25
N HIS A 387 11.08 14.62 -12.14
CA HIS A 387 12.30 15.35 -11.75
C HIS A 387 12.68 14.98 -10.32
N GLY A 388 13.88 14.41 -10.15
CA GLY A 388 14.34 13.83 -8.88
C GLY A 388 14.19 12.31 -8.84
N THR A 389 14.68 11.70 -7.76
CA THR A 389 14.80 10.23 -7.65
C THR A 389 14.36 9.67 -6.30
N ALA A 390 13.73 10.48 -5.44
CA ALA A 390 13.33 10.06 -4.08
C ALA A 390 12.33 8.89 -4.04
N GLY A 391 11.51 8.71 -5.08
CA GLY A 391 10.53 7.64 -5.18
C GLY A 391 11.03 6.40 -5.94
N LEU A 392 12.29 6.36 -6.36
CA LEU A 392 12.89 5.22 -7.04
C LEU A 392 13.36 4.15 -6.05
N SER A 393 13.51 2.93 -6.53
CA SER A 393 14.14 1.82 -5.81
C SER A 393 15.55 1.58 -6.35
N SER A 394 16.56 1.56 -5.47
CA SER A 394 17.91 1.18 -5.85
C SER A 394 17.97 -0.27 -6.34
N ALA A 395 17.17 -1.17 -5.74
CA ALA A 395 17.11 -2.58 -6.13
C ALA A 395 16.69 -2.77 -7.60
N LEU A 396 15.78 -1.95 -8.12
CA LEU A 396 15.38 -1.96 -9.53
C LEU A 396 16.44 -1.34 -10.47
N ASN A 397 17.46 -0.67 -9.92
CA ASN A 397 18.45 0.10 -10.65
C ASN A 397 19.88 -0.37 -10.33
N ASP A 398 20.11 -1.69 -10.36
CA ASP A 398 21.43 -2.35 -10.13
C ASP A 398 22.05 -2.01 -8.77
N ASN A 399 21.23 -1.75 -7.76
CA ASN A 399 21.64 -1.29 -6.43
C ASN A 399 22.48 0.00 -6.44
N ARG A 400 22.37 0.81 -7.49
CA ARG A 400 23.03 2.12 -7.55
C ARG A 400 22.41 3.08 -6.54
N PRO A 401 23.23 3.96 -5.91
CA PRO A 401 22.70 5.02 -5.06
C PRO A 401 21.70 5.90 -5.84
N LEU A 402 20.57 6.22 -5.24
CA LEU A 402 19.52 7.03 -5.88
C LEU A 402 20.03 8.39 -6.35
N SER A 403 21.01 8.97 -5.64
CA SER A 403 21.66 10.22 -6.01
C SER A 403 22.47 10.17 -7.31
N THR A 404 22.77 8.99 -7.83
CA THR A 404 23.50 8.77 -9.10
C THR A 404 22.61 8.49 -10.29
N LEU A 405 21.30 8.23 -10.05
CA LEU A 405 20.33 7.96 -11.10
C LEU A 405 19.99 9.23 -11.89
N THR A 406 19.40 9.07 -13.07
CA THR A 406 19.02 10.20 -13.92
C THR A 406 17.94 11.04 -13.24
N GLU A 407 18.16 12.35 -13.17
CA GLU A 407 17.27 13.28 -12.45
C GLU A 407 15.98 13.56 -13.22
N ASP A 408 16.10 13.80 -14.54
CA ASP A 408 14.98 14.08 -15.44
C ASP A 408 14.67 12.85 -16.28
N TRP A 409 13.47 12.31 -16.12
CA TRP A 409 13.07 11.09 -16.80
C TRP A 409 11.55 11.03 -17.02
N GLY A 410 11.13 10.17 -17.92
CA GLY A 410 9.72 10.02 -18.28
C GLY A 410 9.20 8.61 -18.03
N VAL A 411 7.88 8.50 -17.81
CA VAL A 411 7.14 7.24 -17.74
C VAL A 411 5.99 7.30 -18.73
N PHE A 412 5.76 6.22 -19.45
CA PHE A 412 4.58 6.00 -20.25
C PHE A 412 3.88 4.73 -19.80
N LEU A 413 2.56 4.80 -19.63
CA LEU A 413 1.72 3.71 -19.16
C LEU A 413 0.51 3.55 -20.08
N VAL A 414 0.17 2.31 -20.34
CA VAL A 414 -1.10 1.91 -20.95
C VAL A 414 -1.71 0.86 -20.04
N LYS A 415 -2.99 0.97 -19.71
CA LYS A 415 -3.68 -0.03 -18.89
C LYS A 415 -5.10 -0.25 -19.40
N THR A 416 -5.49 -1.50 -19.53
CA THR A 416 -6.86 -1.87 -19.84
C THR A 416 -7.44 -2.72 -18.72
N THR A 417 -8.71 -2.49 -18.38
CA THR A 417 -9.38 -3.17 -17.28
C THR A 417 -10.78 -3.58 -17.68
N ALA A 418 -11.07 -4.86 -17.55
CA ALA A 418 -12.42 -5.41 -17.63
C ALA A 418 -12.95 -5.66 -16.22
N TYR A 419 -14.24 -5.34 -15.99
CA TYR A 419 -14.85 -5.49 -14.66
C TYR A 419 -16.37 -5.74 -14.77
N PHE A 420 -16.95 -6.35 -13.73
CA PHE A 420 -18.40 -6.58 -13.62
C PHE A 420 -18.86 -6.60 -12.16
#